data_aca027dfd022ef742cce22418ba7f9aa
#
_entry.id   aca027dfd022ef742cce22418ba7f9aa
#
_cell.length_a   1.000
_cell.length_b   1.000
_cell.length_c   1.000
_cell.angle_alpha   90.00
_cell.angle_beta   90.00
_cell.angle_gamma   90.00
#
_symmetry.space_group_name_H-M   'P 1'
#
loop_
_entity.id
_entity.type
_entity.pdbx_description
1 polymer ?
#
loop_
_entity_poly.entity_id
_entity_poly.type
_entity_poly.pdbx_seq_one_letter_code
_entity_poly.pdbx_strand_id
1 'polypeptide(L)'
;MTQVLKGHIVHAPALGRMDITENGFLVLEDGVIAGVYHTLPDCYAHAPLRDFGDKLIMQSFADMHLHAPQYPMLGMGMDLPLLDWLNTYTFPTESRFADLDYARRTYKRLASDLITNGTTRVSMFSSLHTEATWVLMEELEKAGVTGYVGKVNMDRNGLPGVLQETTEESVRETLRWLEGCHFEHVKPIITPRFTPSCTDELMAELGRIANEK
;
A
#
# COMPACT_ATOMS: atom_id res chain seq x y z
N MET A 1 -22.17 -13.95 -6.41
CA MET A 1 -23.24 -13.53 -5.43
C MET A 1 -23.62 -12.09 -5.73
N THR A 2 -24.92 -11.81 -5.95
CA THR A 2 -25.41 -10.45 -6.22
C THR A 2 -25.75 -9.73 -4.92
N GLN A 3 -25.38 -8.46 -4.81
CA GLN A 3 -25.71 -7.57 -3.68
C GLN A 3 -26.08 -6.19 -4.20
N VAL A 4 -27.05 -5.54 -3.60
CA VAL A 4 -27.49 -4.18 -3.93
C VAL A 4 -27.22 -3.26 -2.74
N LEU A 5 -26.55 -2.14 -2.99
CA LEU A 5 -26.31 -1.06 -2.03
C LEU A 5 -27.13 0.15 -2.48
N LYS A 6 -27.90 0.77 -1.58
CA LYS A 6 -28.66 1.98 -1.86
C LYS A 6 -28.14 3.15 -1.05
N GLY A 7 -28.00 4.31 -1.66
CA GLY A 7 -27.53 5.55 -1.04
C GLY A 7 -27.23 6.63 -2.07
N HIS A 8 -26.53 7.69 -1.67
CA HIS A 8 -26.03 8.70 -2.60
C HIS A 8 -24.70 8.23 -3.18
N ILE A 9 -24.70 7.81 -4.46
CA ILE A 9 -23.54 7.22 -5.10
C ILE A 9 -22.75 8.31 -5.80
N VAL A 10 -21.46 8.43 -5.48
CA VAL A 10 -20.54 9.41 -6.07
C VAL A 10 -19.32 8.68 -6.62
N HIS A 11 -18.98 8.91 -7.88
CA HIS A 11 -17.76 8.38 -8.47
C HIS A 11 -17.15 9.33 -9.50
N ALA A 12 -15.86 9.20 -9.72
CA ALA A 12 -15.10 9.97 -10.71
C ALA A 12 -14.71 9.04 -11.88
N PRO A 13 -15.48 8.99 -12.98
CA PRO A 13 -15.20 8.12 -14.11
C PRO A 13 -13.99 8.58 -14.94
N ALA A 14 -13.62 9.85 -14.83
CA ALA A 14 -12.48 10.43 -15.50
C ALA A 14 -11.97 11.66 -14.72
N LEU A 15 -10.72 12.08 -15.03
CA LEU A 15 -10.15 13.30 -14.45
C LEU A 15 -11.04 14.51 -14.76
N GLY A 16 -11.39 15.27 -13.70
CA GLY A 16 -12.23 16.46 -13.81
C GLY A 16 -13.73 16.19 -13.99
N ARG A 17 -14.16 14.91 -13.95
CA ARG A 17 -15.58 14.55 -14.02
C ARG A 17 -15.99 13.80 -12.76
N MET A 18 -17.13 14.22 -12.18
CA MET A 18 -17.78 13.56 -11.06
C MET A 18 -19.25 13.28 -11.42
N ASP A 19 -19.66 12.02 -11.34
CA ASP A 19 -21.04 11.60 -11.54
C ASP A 19 -21.69 11.34 -10.17
N ILE A 20 -22.91 11.84 -10.00
CA ILE A 20 -23.70 11.73 -8.76
C ILE A 20 -25.03 11.10 -9.07
N THR A 21 -25.39 10.03 -8.33
CA THR A 21 -26.69 9.39 -8.41
C THR A 21 -27.34 9.44 -7.01
N GLU A 22 -28.23 10.39 -6.83
CA GLU A 22 -28.96 10.57 -5.56
C GLU A 22 -29.95 9.42 -5.33
N ASN A 23 -29.97 8.89 -4.10
CA ASN A 23 -30.83 7.74 -3.72
C ASN A 23 -30.75 6.57 -4.72
N GLY A 24 -29.59 6.36 -5.31
CA GLY A 24 -29.34 5.37 -6.35
C GLY A 24 -29.02 3.99 -5.80
N PHE A 25 -28.88 3.07 -6.73
CA PHE A 25 -28.59 1.67 -6.46
C PHE A 25 -27.25 1.29 -7.11
N LEU A 26 -26.30 0.83 -6.29
CA LEU A 26 -25.06 0.21 -6.74
C LEU A 26 -25.23 -1.31 -6.68
N VAL A 27 -25.11 -1.97 -7.82
CA VAL A 27 -25.21 -3.42 -7.93
C VAL A 27 -23.82 -4.03 -8.02
N LEU A 28 -23.60 -5.02 -7.18
CA LEU A 28 -22.37 -5.83 -7.18
C LEU A 28 -22.71 -7.26 -7.57
N GLU A 29 -21.95 -7.85 -8.50
CA GLU A 29 -22.00 -9.25 -8.88
C GLU A 29 -20.61 -9.87 -8.70
N ASP A 30 -20.51 -10.87 -7.84
CA ASP A 30 -19.25 -11.57 -7.54
C ASP A 30 -18.08 -10.65 -7.19
N GLY A 31 -18.37 -9.58 -6.43
CA GLY A 31 -17.37 -8.59 -6.00
C GLY A 31 -17.07 -7.50 -7.02
N VAL A 32 -17.69 -7.52 -8.20
CA VAL A 32 -17.52 -6.54 -9.26
C VAL A 32 -18.72 -5.63 -9.36
N ILE A 33 -18.53 -4.34 -9.65
CA ILE A 33 -19.62 -3.39 -9.90
C ILE A 33 -20.28 -3.74 -11.24
N ALA A 34 -21.53 -4.23 -11.19
CA ALA A 34 -22.34 -4.50 -12.38
C ALA A 34 -22.99 -3.23 -12.94
N GLY A 35 -23.29 -2.24 -12.08
CA GLY A 35 -23.86 -0.97 -12.52
C GLY A 35 -24.29 -0.05 -11.39
N VAL A 36 -24.58 1.20 -11.78
CA VAL A 36 -25.17 2.25 -10.93
C VAL A 36 -26.47 2.68 -11.59
N TYR A 37 -27.57 2.69 -10.83
CA TYR A 37 -28.92 2.90 -11.35
C TYR A 37 -29.68 3.93 -10.50
N HIS A 38 -30.50 4.79 -11.14
CA HIS A 38 -31.48 5.61 -10.46
C HIS A 38 -32.70 4.80 -9.98
N THR A 39 -33.06 3.78 -10.76
CA THR A 39 -34.13 2.83 -10.44
C THR A 39 -33.57 1.43 -10.55
N LEU A 40 -33.79 0.60 -9.53
CA LEU A 40 -33.28 -0.76 -9.52
C LEU A 40 -33.94 -1.58 -10.66
N PRO A 41 -33.19 -2.20 -11.57
CA PRO A 41 -33.74 -3.08 -12.60
C PRO A 41 -34.45 -4.30 -11.99
N ASP A 42 -35.55 -4.74 -12.62
CA ASP A 42 -36.39 -5.85 -12.14
C ASP A 42 -35.60 -7.16 -11.93
N CYS A 43 -34.55 -7.39 -12.74
CA CYS A 43 -33.69 -8.57 -12.59
C CYS A 43 -32.96 -8.63 -11.25
N TYR A 44 -32.81 -7.50 -10.55
CA TYR A 44 -32.17 -7.39 -9.23
C TYR A 44 -33.16 -7.23 -8.07
N ALA A 45 -34.48 -7.22 -8.33
CA ALA A 45 -35.50 -6.97 -7.31
C ALA A 45 -35.46 -7.93 -6.11
N HIS A 46 -34.95 -9.14 -6.31
CA HIS A 46 -34.83 -10.16 -5.26
C HIS A 46 -33.43 -10.27 -4.63
N ALA A 47 -32.48 -9.46 -5.07
CA ALA A 47 -31.12 -9.45 -4.52
C ALA A 47 -31.09 -8.82 -3.10
N PRO A 48 -30.24 -9.29 -2.19
CA PRO A 48 -30.05 -8.68 -0.89
C PRO A 48 -29.76 -7.18 -1.03
N LEU A 49 -30.59 -6.35 -0.41
CA LEU A 49 -30.48 -4.89 -0.41
C LEU A 49 -29.96 -4.40 0.94
N ARG A 50 -28.93 -3.55 0.91
CA ARG A 50 -28.48 -2.76 2.07
C ARG A 50 -28.71 -1.29 1.79
N ASP A 51 -29.65 -0.68 2.53
CA ASP A 51 -29.98 0.74 2.43
C ASP A 51 -29.13 1.55 3.43
N PHE A 52 -28.36 2.50 2.93
CA PHE A 52 -27.52 3.41 3.73
C PHE A 52 -28.20 4.77 4.02
N GLY A 53 -29.45 4.97 3.55
CA GLY A 53 -30.16 6.22 3.70
C GLY A 53 -29.42 7.39 3.04
N ASP A 54 -29.23 8.45 3.79
CA ASP A 54 -28.58 9.69 3.31
C ASP A 54 -27.04 9.63 3.28
N LYS A 55 -26.44 8.43 3.42
CA LYS A 55 -24.98 8.28 3.38
C LYS A 55 -24.46 8.25 1.96
N LEU A 56 -23.22 8.72 1.80
CA LEU A 56 -22.48 8.61 0.55
C LEU A 56 -21.91 7.21 0.38
N ILE A 57 -22.03 6.70 -0.83
CA ILE A 57 -21.30 5.50 -1.33
C ILE A 57 -20.32 6.02 -2.36
N MET A 58 -19.03 5.87 -2.09
CA MET A 58 -17.98 6.38 -2.95
C MET A 58 -16.85 5.36 -3.09
N GLN A 59 -15.99 5.58 -4.07
CA GLN A 59 -14.77 4.79 -4.24
C GLN A 59 -13.88 4.92 -3.01
N SER A 60 -13.21 3.83 -2.66
CA SER A 60 -12.16 3.85 -1.64
C SER A 60 -10.96 4.69 -2.07
N PHE A 61 -10.15 5.10 -1.10
CA PHE A 61 -8.94 5.88 -1.35
C PHE A 61 -7.78 5.01 -1.83
N ALA A 62 -6.90 5.63 -2.62
CA ALA A 62 -5.59 5.10 -2.98
C ALA A 62 -4.51 6.00 -2.37
N ASP A 63 -3.64 5.41 -1.54
CA ASP A 63 -2.44 6.07 -1.04
C ASP A 63 -1.26 5.69 -1.93
N MET A 64 -0.82 6.64 -2.76
CA MET A 64 0.19 6.41 -3.78
C MET A 64 1.62 6.62 -3.28
N HIS A 65 1.81 7.01 -2.02
CA HIS A 65 3.13 7.14 -1.42
C HIS A 65 3.08 7.09 0.09
N LEU A 66 3.48 5.96 0.67
CA LEU A 66 3.68 5.85 2.11
C LEU A 66 4.86 4.93 2.44
N HIS A 67 5.42 5.11 3.64
CA HIS A 67 6.46 4.26 4.20
C HIS A 67 5.88 3.43 5.35
N ALA A 68 5.57 2.17 5.10
CA ALA A 68 4.94 1.28 6.08
C ALA A 68 5.69 1.19 7.43
N PRO A 69 7.04 1.10 7.46
CA PRO A 69 7.77 1.02 8.72
C PRO A 69 7.80 2.32 9.53
N GLN A 70 7.34 3.45 8.96
CA GLN A 70 7.20 4.72 9.70
C GLN A 70 5.87 4.85 10.44
N TYR A 71 4.94 3.91 10.22
CA TYR A 71 3.64 3.92 10.88
C TYR A 71 3.71 4.06 12.43
N PRO A 72 4.65 3.42 13.16
CA PRO A 72 4.73 3.56 14.62
C PRO A 72 5.14 4.96 15.11
N MET A 73 5.65 5.80 14.22
CA MET A 73 6.16 7.15 14.55
C MET A 73 5.38 8.27 13.87
N LEU A 74 4.16 8.01 13.42
CA LEU A 74 3.31 9.02 12.78
C LEU A 74 3.19 10.28 13.64
N GLY A 75 3.48 11.46 13.04
CA GLY A 75 3.40 12.76 13.68
C GLY A 75 4.58 13.11 14.60
N MET A 76 5.59 12.22 14.74
CA MET A 76 6.76 12.50 15.58
C MET A 76 7.82 13.32 14.84
N GLY A 77 8.37 14.33 15.50
CA GLY A 77 9.50 15.13 15.01
C GLY A 77 9.22 15.95 13.74
N MET A 78 7.98 16.33 13.49
CA MET A 78 7.55 17.04 12.28
C MET A 78 8.13 18.45 12.16
N ASP A 79 8.73 18.96 13.20
CA ASP A 79 9.42 20.25 13.29
C ASP A 79 10.92 20.18 13.00
N LEU A 80 11.47 18.98 12.79
CA LEU A 80 12.90 18.79 12.50
C LEU A 80 13.21 18.91 11.00
N PRO A 81 14.42 19.39 10.63
CA PRO A 81 14.95 19.21 9.29
C PRO A 81 15.02 17.73 8.89
N LEU A 82 14.90 17.43 7.59
CA LEU A 82 14.78 16.06 7.08
C LEU A 82 15.87 15.11 7.60
N LEU A 83 17.14 15.50 7.54
CA LEU A 83 18.24 14.61 7.95
C LEU A 83 18.24 14.36 9.47
N ASP A 84 17.91 15.38 10.27
CA ASP A 84 17.78 15.24 11.72
C ASP A 84 16.61 14.33 12.08
N TRP A 85 15.48 14.47 11.37
CA TRP A 85 14.32 13.61 11.52
C TRP A 85 14.63 12.16 11.13
N LEU A 86 15.31 11.94 10.00
CA LEU A 86 15.71 10.60 9.57
C LEU A 86 16.60 9.91 10.63
N ASN A 87 17.61 10.60 11.14
CA ASN A 87 18.54 10.03 12.11
C ASN A 87 17.94 9.83 13.50
N THR A 88 17.04 10.73 13.93
CA THR A 88 16.48 10.71 15.29
C THR A 88 15.30 9.72 15.41
N TYR A 89 14.43 9.67 14.42
CA TYR A 89 13.19 8.91 14.49
C TYR A 89 13.10 7.79 13.45
N THR A 90 13.38 8.10 12.19
CA THR A 90 13.07 7.21 11.09
C THR A 90 13.98 5.99 11.07
N PHE A 91 15.27 6.16 10.99
CA PHE A 91 16.21 5.04 10.92
C PHE A 91 16.17 4.15 12.16
N PRO A 92 16.13 4.70 13.41
CA PRO A 92 15.93 3.86 14.59
C PRO A 92 14.61 3.08 14.60
N THR A 93 13.53 3.65 14.06
CA THR A 93 12.24 2.95 13.97
C THR A 93 12.26 1.87 12.89
N GLU A 94 12.76 2.18 11.70
CA GLU A 94 12.84 1.24 10.58
C GLU A 94 13.78 0.06 10.89
N SER A 95 14.87 0.26 11.64
CA SER A 95 15.78 -0.82 12.02
C SER A 95 15.13 -1.90 12.90
N ARG A 96 14.05 -1.57 13.63
CA ARG A 96 13.32 -2.53 14.46
C ARG A 96 12.59 -3.60 13.65
N PHE A 97 12.40 -3.39 12.35
CA PHE A 97 11.74 -4.35 11.48
C PHE A 97 12.63 -5.55 11.10
N ALA A 98 13.89 -5.59 11.58
CA ALA A 98 14.67 -6.81 11.64
C ALA A 98 14.02 -7.89 12.55
N ASP A 99 13.25 -7.48 13.56
CA ASP A 99 12.42 -8.35 14.39
C ASP A 99 11.09 -8.62 13.66
N LEU A 100 10.90 -9.86 13.23
CA LEU A 100 9.72 -10.27 12.45
C LEU A 100 8.43 -10.27 13.27
N ASP A 101 8.50 -10.51 14.58
CA ASP A 101 7.34 -10.41 15.46
C ASP A 101 6.90 -8.96 15.61
N TYR A 102 7.85 -8.03 15.74
CA TYR A 102 7.57 -6.61 15.71
C TYR A 102 6.97 -6.18 14.36
N ALA A 103 7.58 -6.60 13.24
CA ALA A 103 7.10 -6.31 11.90
C ALA A 103 5.66 -6.80 11.72
N ARG A 104 5.36 -8.05 12.08
CA ARG A 104 4.02 -8.64 11.94
C ARG A 104 2.97 -7.89 12.74
N ARG A 105 3.23 -7.60 14.02
CA ARG A 105 2.29 -6.84 14.85
C ARG A 105 2.01 -5.46 14.28
N THR A 106 3.06 -4.78 13.84
CA THR A 106 2.98 -3.42 13.31
C THR A 106 2.24 -3.38 11.97
N TYR A 107 2.61 -4.24 11.04
CA TYR A 107 2.02 -4.28 9.70
C TYR A 107 0.56 -4.77 9.71
N LYS A 108 0.23 -5.71 10.59
CA LYS A 108 -1.17 -6.10 10.81
C LYS A 108 -2.02 -4.91 11.27
N ARG A 109 -1.49 -4.08 12.17
CA ARG A 109 -2.19 -2.87 12.64
C ARG A 109 -2.32 -1.85 11.51
N LEU A 110 -1.24 -1.58 10.78
CA LEU A 110 -1.25 -0.69 9.61
C LEU A 110 -2.32 -1.12 8.60
N ALA A 111 -2.34 -2.39 8.21
CA ALA A 111 -3.30 -2.91 7.25
C ALA A 111 -4.76 -2.73 7.72
N SER A 112 -5.02 -2.99 9.01
CA SER A 112 -6.33 -2.75 9.63
C SER A 112 -6.72 -1.26 9.59
N ASP A 113 -5.80 -0.37 9.92
CA ASP A 113 -6.07 1.06 9.97
C ASP A 113 -6.26 1.65 8.56
N LEU A 114 -5.54 1.17 7.54
CA LEU A 114 -5.78 1.54 6.14
C LEU A 114 -7.23 1.26 5.74
N ILE A 115 -7.70 0.03 5.94
CA ILE A 115 -9.08 -0.36 5.61
C ILE A 115 -10.09 0.44 6.43
N THR A 116 -9.87 0.59 7.72
CA THR A 116 -10.80 1.33 8.61
C THR A 116 -10.93 2.80 8.22
N ASN A 117 -9.88 3.38 7.64
CA ASN A 117 -9.88 4.75 7.13
C ASN A 117 -10.23 4.85 5.63
N GLY A 118 -10.66 3.76 5.02
CA GLY A 118 -11.16 3.73 3.63
C GLY A 118 -10.08 3.63 2.55
N THR A 119 -8.82 3.38 2.90
CA THR A 119 -7.74 3.16 1.94
C THR A 119 -7.63 1.68 1.61
N THR A 120 -7.87 1.32 0.35
CA THR A 120 -7.82 -0.08 -0.13
C THR A 120 -6.76 -0.32 -1.19
N ARG A 121 -6.13 0.75 -1.70
CA ARG A 121 -5.04 0.68 -2.68
C ARG A 121 -3.84 1.45 -2.18
N VAL A 122 -2.66 0.88 -2.40
CA VAL A 122 -1.41 1.47 -1.90
C VAL A 122 -0.27 1.35 -2.91
N SER A 123 0.66 2.31 -2.86
CA SER A 123 2.01 2.15 -3.40
C SER A 123 2.97 2.55 -2.29
N MET A 124 3.67 1.57 -1.70
CA MET A 124 4.40 1.83 -0.48
C MET A 124 5.80 1.25 -0.44
N PHE A 125 6.63 1.93 0.34
CA PHE A 125 7.94 1.45 0.75
C PHE A 125 7.79 0.57 2.00
N SER A 126 8.46 -0.58 1.99
CA SER A 126 8.71 -1.38 3.19
C SER A 126 10.01 -0.94 3.87
N SER A 127 10.55 -1.78 4.73
CA SER A 127 11.89 -1.61 5.28
C SER A 127 12.96 -2.20 4.34
N LEU A 128 14.21 -2.06 4.74
CA LEU A 128 15.36 -2.70 4.08
C LEU A 128 15.32 -4.23 4.18
N HIS A 129 14.62 -4.80 5.18
CA HIS A 129 14.63 -6.23 5.52
C HIS A 129 13.69 -7.02 4.60
N THR A 130 14.23 -7.97 3.87
CA THR A 130 13.50 -8.81 2.91
C THR A 130 12.34 -9.56 3.56
N GLU A 131 12.59 -10.25 4.67
CA GLU A 131 11.58 -11.04 5.39
C GLU A 131 10.44 -10.17 5.91
N ALA A 132 10.76 -8.98 6.45
CA ALA A 132 9.75 -8.03 6.91
C ALA A 132 8.91 -7.49 5.75
N THR A 133 9.48 -7.36 4.55
CA THR A 133 8.73 -6.96 3.36
C THR A 133 7.71 -8.02 2.95
N TRP A 134 8.07 -9.31 2.99
CA TRP A 134 7.09 -10.39 2.78
C TRP A 134 6.00 -10.39 3.83
N VAL A 135 6.35 -10.16 5.12
CA VAL A 135 5.35 -10.02 6.21
C VAL A 135 4.38 -8.87 5.93
N LEU A 136 4.87 -7.72 5.44
CA LEU A 136 4.01 -6.61 5.06
C LEU A 136 3.03 -7.01 3.95
N MET A 137 3.54 -7.61 2.87
CA MET A 137 2.73 -8.04 1.74
C MET A 137 1.67 -9.07 2.17
N GLU A 138 2.04 -10.02 3.03
CA GLU A 138 1.12 -11.02 3.61
C GLU A 138 -0.01 -10.37 4.42
N GLU A 139 0.29 -9.41 5.29
CA GLU A 139 -0.73 -8.75 6.11
C GLU A 139 -1.65 -7.84 5.29
N LEU A 140 -1.14 -7.20 4.23
CA LEU A 140 -1.94 -6.42 3.29
C LEU A 140 -2.87 -7.34 2.47
N GLU A 141 -2.35 -8.46 1.94
CA GLU A 141 -3.14 -9.45 1.20
C GLU A 141 -4.29 -10.00 2.05
N LYS A 142 -4.02 -10.39 3.32
CA LYS A 142 -5.03 -10.85 4.27
C LYS A 142 -6.11 -9.80 4.57
N ALA A 143 -5.74 -8.53 4.57
CA ALA A 143 -6.66 -7.42 4.81
C ALA A 143 -7.49 -7.04 3.58
N GLY A 144 -7.17 -7.56 2.39
CA GLY A 144 -7.81 -7.22 1.13
C GLY A 144 -7.34 -5.88 0.54
N VAL A 145 -6.17 -5.37 0.98
CA VAL A 145 -5.51 -4.21 0.37
C VAL A 145 -4.82 -4.65 -0.90
N THR A 146 -4.95 -3.85 -1.96
CA THR A 146 -4.31 -4.12 -3.25
C THR A 146 -3.23 -3.07 -3.55
N GLY A 147 -2.27 -3.38 -4.42
CA GLY A 147 -1.31 -2.38 -4.88
C GLY A 147 0.12 -2.88 -4.93
N TYR A 148 1.04 -1.97 -4.66
CA TYR A 148 2.47 -2.21 -4.83
C TYR A 148 3.22 -2.00 -3.51
N VAL A 149 4.14 -2.91 -3.24
CA VAL A 149 5.07 -2.82 -2.09
C VAL A 149 6.49 -2.99 -2.61
N GLY A 150 7.42 -2.21 -2.10
CA GLY A 150 8.83 -2.33 -2.43
C GLY A 150 9.71 -2.53 -1.20
N LYS A 151 10.67 -3.46 -1.30
CA LYS A 151 11.79 -3.54 -0.38
C LYS A 151 12.67 -2.31 -0.60
N VAL A 152 12.97 -1.58 0.47
CA VAL A 152 13.87 -0.42 0.40
C VAL A 152 15.28 -0.86 -0.01
N ASN A 153 15.89 -0.10 -0.92
CA ASN A 153 17.28 -0.22 -1.31
C ASN A 153 18.04 1.03 -0.85
N MET A 154 19.15 0.83 -0.14
CA MET A 154 19.94 1.91 0.42
C MET A 154 21.35 1.43 0.72
N ASP A 155 22.35 1.91 -0.03
CA ASP A 155 23.77 1.52 0.09
C ASP A 155 24.70 2.64 0.56
N ARG A 156 24.13 3.83 0.86
CA ARG A 156 24.88 4.94 1.49
C ARG A 156 23.99 5.83 2.36
N ASN A 157 24.62 6.59 3.26
CA ASN A 157 23.94 7.56 4.14
C ASN A 157 22.83 7.00 5.02
N GLY A 158 22.86 5.69 5.29
CA GLY A 158 22.03 5.02 6.27
C GLY A 158 22.75 4.80 7.60
N LEU A 159 22.33 3.76 8.35
CA LEU A 159 23.02 3.30 9.55
C LEU A 159 23.87 2.07 9.18
N PRO A 160 25.19 2.20 9.04
CA PRO A 160 26.06 1.10 8.61
C PRO A 160 25.88 -0.14 9.51
N GLY A 161 25.75 -1.32 8.88
CA GLY A 161 25.55 -2.60 9.59
C GLY A 161 24.19 -2.78 10.28
N VAL A 162 23.29 -1.79 10.18
CA VAL A 162 21.96 -1.83 10.82
C VAL A 162 20.87 -1.54 9.79
N LEU A 163 20.97 -0.45 9.07
CA LEU A 163 20.01 0.00 8.06
C LEU A 163 20.75 0.56 6.83
N GLN A 164 21.67 -0.20 6.31
CA GLN A 164 22.43 0.07 5.08
C GLN A 164 23.01 -1.27 4.58
N GLU A 165 22.85 -1.55 3.32
CA GLU A 165 23.43 -2.70 2.60
C GLU A 165 24.65 -2.24 1.79
N THR A 166 25.47 -3.19 1.31
CA THR A 166 26.35 -2.90 0.16
C THR A 166 25.51 -2.94 -1.12
N THR A 167 26.06 -2.43 -2.23
CA THR A 167 25.38 -2.51 -3.55
C THR A 167 25.06 -3.97 -3.91
N GLU A 168 26.02 -4.89 -3.75
CA GLU A 168 25.86 -6.31 -4.05
C GLU A 168 24.80 -6.99 -3.16
N GLU A 169 24.81 -6.64 -1.87
CA GLU A 169 23.79 -7.15 -0.94
C GLU A 169 22.41 -6.67 -1.32
N SER A 170 22.27 -5.37 -1.64
CA SER A 170 20.99 -4.79 -2.01
C SER A 170 20.43 -5.43 -3.29
N VAL A 171 21.26 -5.65 -4.30
CA VAL A 171 20.91 -6.34 -5.54
C VAL A 171 20.49 -7.79 -5.26
N ARG A 172 21.32 -8.55 -4.53
CA ARG A 172 21.04 -9.95 -4.17
C ARG A 172 19.72 -10.09 -3.41
N GLU A 173 19.52 -9.26 -2.39
CA GLU A 173 18.31 -9.30 -1.57
C GLU A 173 17.06 -8.84 -2.35
N THR A 174 17.20 -7.91 -3.28
CA THR A 174 16.11 -7.52 -4.18
C THR A 174 15.69 -8.67 -5.09
N LEU A 175 16.63 -9.38 -5.70
CA LEU A 175 16.34 -10.53 -6.53
C LEU A 175 15.68 -11.65 -5.72
N ARG A 176 16.23 -11.97 -4.53
CA ARG A 176 15.66 -12.95 -3.60
C ARG A 176 14.23 -12.58 -3.20
N TRP A 177 13.99 -11.32 -2.90
CA TRP A 177 12.66 -10.83 -2.56
C TRP A 177 11.68 -10.97 -3.72
N LEU A 178 12.06 -10.58 -4.95
CA LEU A 178 11.22 -10.70 -6.14
C LEU A 178 10.85 -12.16 -6.43
N GLU A 179 11.80 -13.08 -6.30
CA GLU A 179 11.59 -14.52 -6.48
C GLU A 179 10.61 -15.11 -5.47
N GLY A 180 10.57 -14.58 -4.25
CA GLY A 180 9.66 -14.99 -3.18
C GLY A 180 8.27 -14.31 -3.20
N CYS A 181 8.01 -13.39 -4.13
CA CYS A 181 6.73 -12.68 -4.22
C CYS A 181 5.69 -13.48 -5.00
N HIS A 182 4.77 -14.15 -4.27
CA HIS A 182 3.70 -14.98 -4.85
C HIS A 182 2.31 -14.52 -4.40
N PHE A 183 2.12 -13.21 -4.20
CA PHE A 183 0.87 -12.61 -3.75
C PHE A 183 -0.05 -12.28 -4.95
N GLU A 184 -1.35 -12.42 -4.77
CA GLU A 184 -2.34 -12.23 -5.83
C GLU A 184 -2.64 -10.75 -6.08
N HIS A 185 -2.82 -9.97 -5.01
CA HIS A 185 -3.30 -8.58 -5.07
C HIS A 185 -2.22 -7.56 -4.73
N VAL A 186 -1.21 -7.95 -3.97
CA VAL A 186 -0.08 -7.09 -3.60
C VAL A 186 1.14 -7.45 -4.45
N LYS A 187 1.55 -6.54 -5.33
CA LYS A 187 2.62 -6.78 -6.31
C LYS A 187 3.92 -6.12 -5.89
N PRO A 188 5.08 -6.68 -6.28
CA PRO A 188 6.36 -6.04 -6.04
C PRO A 188 6.57 -4.81 -6.92
N ILE A 189 7.30 -3.81 -6.38
CA ILE A 189 7.80 -2.65 -7.10
C ILE A 189 9.21 -2.30 -6.61
N ILE A 190 10.13 -1.97 -7.51
CA ILE A 190 11.49 -1.57 -7.14
C ILE A 190 11.48 -0.20 -6.49
N THR A 191 12.05 -0.10 -5.29
CA THR A 191 12.01 1.11 -4.45
C THR A 191 13.38 1.52 -3.95
N PRO A 192 14.26 2.11 -4.82
CA PRO A 192 15.40 2.86 -4.31
C PRO A 192 14.87 3.95 -3.38
N ARG A 193 15.44 4.09 -2.18
CA ARG A 193 14.86 4.98 -1.16
C ARG A 193 14.79 6.43 -1.67
N PHE A 194 15.91 6.97 -2.08
CA PHE A 194 16.04 8.26 -2.76
C PHE A 194 17.52 8.48 -3.15
N THR A 195 17.80 9.38 -4.08
CA THR A 195 19.16 9.55 -4.63
C THR A 195 20.25 9.78 -3.58
N PRO A 196 20.08 10.53 -2.47
CA PRO A 196 21.11 10.65 -1.46
C PRO A 196 21.49 9.36 -0.74
N SER A 197 20.62 8.34 -0.73
CA SER A 197 20.88 7.07 -0.05
C SER A 197 21.21 5.91 -1.00
N CYS A 198 21.26 6.16 -2.30
CA CYS A 198 21.59 5.17 -3.32
C CYS A 198 22.79 5.67 -4.16
N THR A 199 23.77 4.82 -4.37
CA THR A 199 24.85 5.10 -5.33
C THR A 199 24.35 5.02 -6.76
N ASP A 200 25.08 5.63 -7.70
CA ASP A 200 24.74 5.52 -9.13
C ASP A 200 24.84 4.07 -9.61
N GLU A 201 25.76 3.29 -9.04
CA GLU A 201 25.90 1.86 -9.30
C GLU A 201 24.67 1.08 -8.87
N LEU A 202 24.19 1.28 -7.63
CA LEU A 202 22.94 0.64 -7.17
C LEU A 202 21.75 1.05 -8.03
N MET A 203 21.63 2.34 -8.36
CA MET A 203 20.52 2.84 -9.20
C MET A 203 20.54 2.21 -10.59
N ALA A 204 21.73 2.03 -11.21
CA ALA A 204 21.86 1.37 -12.50
C ALA A 204 21.44 -0.11 -12.44
N GLU A 205 21.88 -0.85 -11.42
CA GLU A 205 21.51 -2.26 -11.24
C GLU A 205 20.01 -2.44 -10.97
N LEU A 206 19.41 -1.60 -10.13
CA LEU A 206 17.96 -1.64 -9.90
C LEU A 206 17.17 -1.31 -11.16
N GLY A 207 17.63 -0.36 -11.98
CA GLY A 207 17.04 -0.05 -13.28
C GLY A 207 17.13 -1.23 -14.25
N ARG A 208 18.25 -1.97 -14.27
CA ARG A 208 18.41 -3.20 -15.05
C ARG A 208 17.40 -4.27 -14.60
N ILE A 209 17.30 -4.52 -13.30
CA ILE A 209 16.35 -5.48 -12.73
C ILE A 209 14.91 -5.12 -13.10
N ALA A 210 14.52 -3.84 -13.00
CA ALA A 210 13.18 -3.37 -13.32
C ALA A 210 12.81 -3.54 -14.81
N ASN A 211 13.80 -3.57 -15.71
CA ASN A 211 13.57 -3.81 -17.15
C ASN A 211 13.53 -5.29 -17.52
N GLU A 212 14.11 -6.18 -16.71
CA GLU A 212 14.22 -7.61 -17.00
C GLU A 212 13.07 -8.44 -16.37
N LYS A 213 12.40 -7.90 -15.36
CA LYS A 213 11.34 -8.58 -14.58
C LYS A 213 9.97 -7.95 -14.79
#